data_05f71cb809963197ec5233cb0c211705
#
_entry.id   05f71cb809963197ec5233cb0c211705
#
_cell.length_a   1.000
_cell.length_b   1.000
_cell.length_c   1.000
_cell.angle_alpha   90.00
_cell.angle_beta   90.00
_cell.angle_gamma   90.00
#
_symmetry.space_group_name_H-M   'P 1'
#
loop_
_entity.id
_entity.type
_entity.pdbx_description
1 polymer ?
#
loop_
_entity_poly.entity_id
_entity_poly.type
_entity_poly.pdbx_seq_one_letter_code
_entity_poly.pdbx_strand_id
1 'polypeptide(L)'
;MTINKNSFWLSVTDLMSGLMVVFMFIAIAYMYEMKQVINAVIYITEGFQDTEHSLYQELNKEFKEDLEEWNAVIDSKSLSIIFKEPDVLFQKGRYEIRARFKNILMDFFPRYTMVLNSEEFRCKIISIRIEGHTSSEWSAGTGERKSYLNNMSLSQLRASEVLQYVLGTGLNGSYPWVRDRLVAVGYSSSKTKV
;
A
#
# COMPACT_ATOMS: atom_id res chain seq x y z
N MET A 1 57.60 52.77 -5.62
CA MET A 1 56.81 52.17 -4.50
C MET A 1 56.71 50.69 -4.78
N THR A 2 57.68 49.90 -4.35
CA THR A 2 57.68 48.43 -4.60
C THR A 2 56.80 47.74 -3.59
N ILE A 3 55.58 47.35 -4.02
CA ILE A 3 54.69 46.56 -3.25
C ILE A 3 55.39 45.22 -2.93
N ASN A 4 55.63 45.00 -1.62
CA ASN A 4 56.33 43.78 -1.16
C ASN A 4 55.45 42.55 -1.47
N LYS A 5 55.81 41.84 -2.52
CA LYS A 5 55.08 40.68 -3.06
C LYS A 5 54.78 39.62 -1.99
N ASN A 6 55.63 39.48 -0.99
CA ASN A 6 55.50 38.53 0.08
C ASN A 6 54.37 38.89 1.08
N SER A 7 54.14 40.19 1.36
CA SER A 7 53.07 40.64 2.25
C SER A 7 51.69 40.47 1.62
N PHE A 8 51.59 40.62 0.31
CA PHE A 8 50.36 40.36 -0.44
C PHE A 8 49.95 38.86 -0.37
N TRP A 9 50.87 37.96 -0.61
CA TRP A 9 50.60 36.51 -0.53
C TRP A 9 50.24 36.06 0.87
N LEU A 10 50.85 36.63 1.93
CA LEU A 10 50.47 36.34 3.33
C LEU A 10 49.04 36.77 3.64
N SER A 11 48.61 37.94 3.18
CA SER A 11 47.22 38.41 3.37
C SER A 11 46.20 37.56 2.62
N VAL A 12 46.54 37.08 1.40
CA VAL A 12 45.66 36.22 0.65
C VAL A 12 45.55 34.84 1.31
N THR A 13 46.63 34.30 1.83
CA THR A 13 46.64 33.00 2.52
C THR A 13 45.81 33.07 3.82
N ASP A 14 45.91 34.16 4.57
CA ASP A 14 45.13 34.34 5.80
C ASP A 14 43.64 34.49 5.53
N LEU A 15 43.26 35.22 4.49
CA LEU A 15 41.89 35.33 4.03
C LEU A 15 41.33 33.96 3.59
N MET A 16 42.12 33.16 2.84
CA MET A 16 41.76 31.82 2.42
C MET A 16 41.59 30.88 3.59
N SER A 17 42.48 30.93 4.59
CA SER A 17 42.38 30.13 5.81
C SER A 17 41.11 30.46 6.61
N GLY A 18 40.81 31.75 6.77
CA GLY A 18 39.57 32.19 7.43
C GLY A 18 38.31 31.70 6.69
N LEU A 19 38.32 31.80 5.34
CA LEU A 19 37.21 31.32 4.52
C LEU A 19 37.01 29.77 4.65
N MET A 20 38.12 29.03 4.69
CA MET A 20 38.08 27.58 4.85
C MET A 20 37.47 27.16 6.20
N VAL A 21 37.79 27.86 7.28
CA VAL A 21 37.21 27.62 8.60
C VAL A 21 35.70 27.92 8.60
N VAL A 22 35.25 28.98 7.98
CA VAL A 22 33.83 29.31 7.83
C VAL A 22 33.09 28.23 7.06
N PHE A 23 33.64 27.76 5.93
CA PHE A 23 33.04 26.67 5.18
C PHE A 23 32.98 25.36 5.98
N MET A 24 34.01 25.07 6.78
CA MET A 24 34.01 23.90 7.66
C MET A 24 32.87 23.97 8.69
N PHE A 25 32.64 25.13 9.30
CA PHE A 25 31.51 25.30 10.24
C PHE A 25 30.15 25.18 9.55
N ILE A 26 30.00 25.74 8.35
CA ILE A 26 28.77 25.59 7.57
C ILE A 26 28.53 24.12 7.22
N ALA A 27 29.58 23.40 6.80
CA ALA A 27 29.48 21.96 6.47
C ALA A 27 29.08 21.13 7.70
N ILE A 28 29.66 21.43 8.87
CA ILE A 28 29.33 20.73 10.13
C ILE A 28 27.88 21.02 10.54
N ALA A 29 27.43 22.28 10.45
CA ALA A 29 26.06 22.66 10.75
C ALA A 29 25.06 21.92 9.82
N TYR A 30 25.37 21.87 8.53
CA TYR A 30 24.54 21.17 7.54
C TYR A 30 24.49 19.65 7.79
N MET A 31 25.62 19.05 8.14
CA MET A 31 25.66 17.62 8.50
C MET A 31 24.83 17.32 9.76
N TYR A 32 24.81 18.22 10.73
CA TYR A 32 24.01 18.07 11.95
C TYR A 32 22.51 18.09 11.65
N GLU A 33 22.06 19.08 10.86
CA GLU A 33 20.65 19.16 10.41
C GLU A 33 20.25 17.92 9.61
N MET A 34 21.08 17.49 8.66
CA MET A 34 20.83 16.31 7.84
C MET A 34 20.69 15.05 8.71
N LYS A 35 21.53 14.90 9.73
CA LYS A 35 21.46 13.76 10.66
C LYS A 35 20.14 13.73 11.43
N GLN A 36 19.59 14.87 11.84
CA GLN A 36 18.28 14.92 12.50
C GLN A 36 17.15 14.48 11.57
N VAL A 37 17.16 14.94 10.31
CA VAL A 37 16.17 14.54 9.30
C VAL A 37 16.26 13.03 9.03
N ILE A 38 17.46 12.48 8.83
CA ILE A 38 17.66 11.05 8.61
C ILE A 38 17.13 10.24 9.80
N ASN A 39 17.45 10.61 11.03
CA ASN A 39 16.98 9.91 12.21
C ASN A 39 15.45 9.93 12.33
N ALA A 40 14.81 11.06 12.01
CA ALA A 40 13.35 11.16 11.98
C ALA A 40 12.73 10.24 10.92
N VAL A 41 13.32 10.17 9.73
CA VAL A 41 12.87 9.26 8.64
C VAL A 41 13.03 7.79 9.07
N ILE A 42 14.16 7.42 9.65
CA ILE A 42 14.41 6.05 10.15
C ILE A 42 13.35 5.68 11.20
N TYR A 43 13.12 6.54 12.19
CA TYR A 43 12.13 6.30 13.24
C TYR A 43 10.72 6.07 12.69
N ILE A 44 10.30 6.90 11.71
CA ILE A 44 9.01 6.74 11.04
C ILE A 44 8.96 5.41 10.28
N THR A 45 10.02 5.07 9.55
CA THR A 45 10.07 3.85 8.73
C THR A 45 10.05 2.58 9.59
N GLU A 46 10.79 2.55 10.69
CA GLU A 46 10.77 1.43 11.64
C GLU A 46 9.37 1.25 12.26
N GLY A 47 8.72 2.35 12.68
CA GLY A 47 7.36 2.31 13.21
C GLY A 47 6.31 1.79 12.20
N PHE A 48 6.50 2.04 10.90
CA PHE A 48 5.65 1.46 9.86
C PHE A 48 5.90 -0.04 9.68
N GLN A 49 7.15 -0.48 9.63
CA GLN A 49 7.51 -1.89 9.47
C GLN A 49 7.00 -2.74 10.64
N ASP A 50 7.13 -2.25 11.87
CA ASP A 50 6.62 -2.93 13.06
C ASP A 50 5.09 -3.07 13.00
N THR A 51 4.40 -2.03 12.54
CA THR A 51 2.94 -2.04 12.39
C THR A 51 2.49 -3.02 11.30
N GLU A 52 3.15 -3.04 10.15
CA GLU A 52 2.86 -3.97 9.05
C GLU A 52 3.08 -5.42 9.50
N HIS A 53 4.17 -5.68 10.22
CA HIS A 53 4.47 -7.00 10.74
C HIS A 53 3.44 -7.46 11.79
N SER A 54 3.08 -6.60 12.74
CA SER A 54 2.06 -6.88 13.75
C SER A 54 0.70 -7.15 13.12
N LEU A 55 0.30 -6.34 12.15
CA LEU A 55 -0.97 -6.52 11.43
C LEU A 55 -0.98 -7.83 10.64
N TYR A 56 0.14 -8.17 9.95
CA TYR A 56 0.26 -9.46 9.27
C TYR A 56 0.09 -10.63 10.24
N GLN A 57 0.72 -10.56 11.40
CA GLN A 57 0.61 -11.62 12.41
C GLN A 57 -0.82 -11.78 12.93
N GLU A 58 -1.52 -10.69 13.25
CA GLU A 58 -2.90 -10.75 13.71
C GLU A 58 -3.85 -11.25 12.61
N LEU A 59 -3.69 -10.80 11.37
CA LEU A 59 -4.49 -11.33 10.25
C LEU A 59 -4.22 -12.81 10.00
N ASN A 60 -2.97 -13.24 10.04
CA ASN A 60 -2.62 -14.64 9.85
C ASN A 60 -3.13 -15.52 10.98
N LYS A 61 -3.09 -15.05 12.22
CA LYS A 61 -3.62 -15.73 13.39
C LYS A 61 -5.15 -15.89 13.31
N GLU A 62 -5.84 -14.82 12.89
CA GLU A 62 -7.30 -14.80 12.77
C GLU A 62 -7.79 -15.74 11.66
N PHE A 63 -7.11 -15.80 10.51
CA PHE A 63 -7.61 -16.49 9.32
C PHE A 63 -6.84 -17.76 8.94
N LYS A 64 -5.90 -18.23 9.75
CA LYS A 64 -5.01 -19.34 9.41
C LYS A 64 -5.72 -20.60 8.91
N GLU A 65 -6.79 -20.99 9.58
CA GLU A 65 -7.57 -22.18 9.24
C GLU A 65 -8.46 -21.94 8.02
N ASP A 66 -9.06 -20.77 7.93
CA ASP A 66 -9.98 -20.37 6.86
C ASP A 66 -9.28 -20.17 5.52
N LEU A 67 -8.02 -19.70 5.52
CA LEU A 67 -7.26 -19.43 4.29
C LEU A 67 -7.08 -20.68 3.41
N GLU A 68 -6.92 -21.85 4.02
CA GLU A 68 -6.83 -23.13 3.29
C GLU A 68 -8.18 -23.50 2.66
N GLU A 69 -9.28 -23.37 3.43
CA GLU A 69 -10.64 -23.66 2.96
C GLU A 69 -11.07 -22.71 1.83
N TRP A 70 -10.69 -21.43 1.94
CA TRP A 70 -11.04 -20.40 0.94
C TRP A 70 -10.08 -20.38 -0.25
N ASN A 71 -9.03 -21.21 -0.26
CA ASN A 71 -7.92 -21.15 -1.22
C ASN A 71 -7.39 -19.71 -1.39
N ALA A 72 -7.10 -19.06 -0.24
CA ALA A 72 -6.62 -17.71 -0.15
C ALA A 72 -5.25 -17.64 0.52
N VAL A 73 -4.51 -16.59 0.29
CA VAL A 73 -3.22 -16.32 0.93
C VAL A 73 -3.12 -14.86 1.36
N ILE A 74 -2.37 -14.61 2.42
CA ILE A 74 -2.01 -13.26 2.84
C ILE A 74 -0.59 -12.97 2.34
N ASP A 75 -0.45 -11.95 1.52
CA ASP A 75 0.87 -11.42 1.11
C ASP A 75 1.41 -10.53 2.23
N SER A 76 2.52 -10.94 2.84
CA SER A 76 3.15 -10.23 3.94
C SER A 76 3.68 -8.83 3.60
N LYS A 77 3.98 -8.57 2.31
CA LYS A 77 4.53 -7.27 1.86
C LYS A 77 3.44 -6.24 1.58
N SER A 78 2.34 -6.67 0.98
CA SER A 78 1.24 -5.77 0.61
C SER A 78 0.06 -5.84 1.58
N LEU A 79 0.09 -6.75 2.55
CA LEU A 79 -1.02 -7.09 3.47
C LEU A 79 -2.32 -7.42 2.73
N SER A 80 -2.18 -7.90 1.48
CA SER A 80 -3.32 -8.23 0.64
C SER A 80 -3.76 -9.66 0.89
N ILE A 81 -5.06 -9.87 1.03
CA ILE A 81 -5.67 -11.20 1.05
C ILE A 81 -6.09 -11.54 -0.39
N ILE A 82 -5.45 -12.56 -0.95
CA ILE A 82 -5.58 -12.95 -2.36
C ILE A 82 -6.32 -14.27 -2.45
N PHE A 83 -7.47 -14.27 -3.10
CA PHE A 83 -8.24 -15.47 -3.41
C PHE A 83 -7.76 -16.04 -4.76
N LYS A 84 -7.24 -17.26 -4.75
CA LYS A 84 -6.54 -17.85 -5.91
C LYS A 84 -7.47 -18.42 -6.99
N GLU A 85 -8.72 -18.73 -6.66
CA GLU A 85 -9.68 -19.34 -7.58
C GLU A 85 -10.72 -18.35 -8.09
N PRO A 86 -10.44 -17.60 -9.18
CA PRO A 86 -11.38 -16.60 -9.68
C PRO A 86 -12.72 -17.20 -10.13
N ASP A 87 -12.74 -18.46 -10.57
CA ASP A 87 -13.95 -19.17 -11.02
C ASP A 87 -14.91 -19.52 -9.87
N VAL A 88 -14.42 -19.57 -8.64
CA VAL A 88 -15.22 -19.74 -7.42
C VAL A 88 -15.86 -18.42 -7.01
N LEU A 89 -15.20 -17.31 -7.28
CA LEU A 89 -15.64 -15.98 -6.88
C LEU A 89 -16.71 -15.45 -7.84
N PHE A 90 -16.46 -15.56 -9.15
CA PHE A 90 -17.30 -15.02 -10.22
C PHE A 90 -17.46 -16.03 -11.37
N GLN A 91 -18.55 -15.92 -12.09
CA GLN A 91 -18.68 -16.66 -13.35
C GLN A 91 -17.82 -15.99 -14.43
N LYS A 92 -17.25 -16.78 -15.34
CA LYS A 92 -16.43 -16.28 -16.46
C LYS A 92 -17.17 -15.18 -17.24
N GLY A 93 -16.52 -14.02 -17.38
CA GLY A 93 -17.09 -12.86 -18.07
C GLY A 93 -18.22 -12.15 -17.32
N ARG A 94 -18.52 -12.54 -16.08
CA ARG A 94 -19.56 -11.94 -15.24
C ARG A 94 -18.96 -11.25 -14.02
N TYR A 95 -19.73 -10.34 -13.42
CA TYR A 95 -19.36 -9.59 -12.22
C TYR A 95 -20.19 -9.97 -10.99
N GLU A 96 -21.27 -10.71 -11.18
CA GLU A 96 -22.15 -11.13 -10.08
C GLU A 96 -21.40 -12.13 -9.17
N ILE A 97 -21.44 -11.87 -7.86
CA ILE A 97 -20.78 -12.69 -6.84
C ILE A 97 -21.50 -14.03 -6.72
N ARG A 98 -20.76 -15.13 -6.79
CA ARG A 98 -21.30 -16.48 -6.58
C ARG A 98 -21.66 -16.74 -5.13
N ALA A 99 -22.62 -17.62 -4.88
CA ALA A 99 -23.12 -17.93 -3.54
C ALA A 99 -21.99 -18.36 -2.56
N ARG A 100 -21.04 -19.19 -3.02
CA ARG A 100 -19.88 -19.58 -2.20
C ARG A 100 -19.05 -18.37 -1.76
N PHE A 101 -18.78 -17.45 -2.66
CA PHE A 101 -18.00 -16.25 -2.30
C PHE A 101 -18.80 -15.29 -1.40
N LYS A 102 -20.12 -15.21 -1.58
CA LYS A 102 -20.98 -14.45 -0.65
C LYS A 102 -20.87 -15.00 0.78
N ASN A 103 -20.86 -16.31 0.95
CA ASN A 103 -20.69 -16.92 2.26
C ASN A 103 -19.31 -16.63 2.86
N ILE A 104 -18.24 -16.74 2.04
CA ILE A 104 -16.89 -16.35 2.47
C ILE A 104 -16.86 -14.89 2.91
N LEU A 105 -17.41 -13.97 2.13
CA LEU A 105 -17.42 -12.54 2.46
C LEU A 105 -18.23 -12.24 3.73
N MET A 106 -19.32 -12.96 3.98
CA MET A 106 -20.13 -12.78 5.18
C MET A 106 -19.38 -13.19 6.47
N ASP A 107 -18.52 -14.19 6.40
CA ASP A 107 -17.69 -14.61 7.52
C ASP A 107 -16.42 -13.76 7.62
N PHE A 108 -15.70 -13.63 6.51
CA PHE A 108 -14.41 -12.94 6.41
C PHE A 108 -14.49 -11.46 6.77
N PHE A 109 -15.38 -10.72 6.11
CA PHE A 109 -15.31 -9.26 6.11
C PHE A 109 -15.59 -8.62 7.47
N PRO A 110 -16.56 -9.07 8.30
CA PRO A 110 -16.76 -8.56 9.65
C PRO A 110 -15.54 -8.79 10.56
N ARG A 111 -14.95 -9.99 10.54
CA ARG A 111 -13.76 -10.33 11.32
C ARG A 111 -12.55 -9.52 10.86
N TYR A 112 -12.33 -9.39 9.55
CA TYR A 112 -11.29 -8.56 8.97
C TYR A 112 -11.38 -7.09 9.41
N THR A 113 -12.57 -6.51 9.32
CA THR A 113 -12.78 -5.12 9.77
C THR A 113 -12.66 -4.95 11.27
N MET A 114 -12.93 -5.98 12.06
CA MET A 114 -12.72 -5.96 13.50
C MET A 114 -11.22 -5.89 13.84
N VAL A 115 -10.37 -6.69 13.18
CA VAL A 115 -8.92 -6.62 13.34
C VAL A 115 -8.41 -5.24 12.95
N LEU A 116 -8.77 -4.73 11.78
CA LEU A 116 -8.31 -3.44 11.29
C LEU A 116 -8.79 -2.24 12.13
N ASN A 117 -9.97 -2.32 12.71
CA ASN A 117 -10.56 -1.26 13.55
C ASN A 117 -10.20 -1.39 15.05
N SER A 118 -9.28 -2.29 15.42
CA SER A 118 -8.76 -2.38 16.78
C SER A 118 -8.05 -1.09 17.20
N GLU A 119 -7.89 -0.86 18.48
CA GLU A 119 -7.22 0.35 19.01
C GLU A 119 -5.78 0.50 18.46
N GLU A 120 -5.12 -0.62 18.21
CA GLU A 120 -3.75 -0.65 17.72
C GLU A 120 -3.61 -0.17 16.26
N PHE A 121 -4.58 -0.54 15.38
CA PHE A 121 -4.45 -0.33 13.94
C PHE A 121 -5.37 0.77 13.38
N ARG A 122 -6.49 1.06 14.01
CA ARG A 122 -7.55 1.95 13.48
C ARG A 122 -7.05 3.34 13.02
N CYS A 123 -6.07 3.90 13.72
CA CYS A 123 -5.49 5.21 13.40
C CYS A 123 -4.40 5.13 12.33
N LYS A 124 -3.87 3.94 12.06
CA LYS A 124 -2.79 3.69 11.11
C LYS A 124 -3.33 3.28 9.73
N ILE A 125 -4.56 2.77 9.65
CA ILE A 125 -5.21 2.38 8.39
C ILE A 125 -5.79 3.60 7.70
N ILE A 126 -5.23 3.93 6.54
CA ILE A 126 -5.66 5.06 5.70
C ILE A 126 -6.76 4.63 4.73
N SER A 127 -6.58 3.47 4.08
CA SER A 127 -7.56 2.95 3.12
C SER A 127 -7.55 1.42 3.07
N ILE A 128 -8.71 0.85 2.80
CA ILE A 128 -8.92 -0.57 2.52
C ILE A 128 -9.35 -0.67 1.07
N ARG A 129 -8.65 -1.45 0.24
CA ARG A 129 -8.95 -1.53 -1.18
C ARG A 129 -9.44 -2.91 -1.57
N ILE A 130 -10.57 -2.95 -2.24
CA ILE A 130 -11.06 -4.13 -2.94
C ILE A 130 -10.54 -4.03 -4.37
N GLU A 131 -9.61 -4.91 -4.71
CA GLU A 131 -8.95 -4.92 -6.02
C GLU A 131 -9.54 -5.98 -6.93
N GLY A 132 -10.06 -5.56 -8.08
CA GLY A 132 -10.53 -6.44 -9.13
C GLY A 132 -9.43 -6.67 -10.16
N HIS A 133 -9.11 -7.95 -10.42
CA HIS A 133 -8.17 -8.37 -11.44
C HIS A 133 -8.86 -9.28 -12.45
N THR A 134 -8.37 -9.29 -13.69
CA THR A 134 -8.83 -10.17 -14.77
C THR A 134 -7.64 -10.74 -15.52
N SER A 135 -7.85 -11.81 -16.29
CA SER A 135 -6.86 -12.27 -17.27
C SER A 135 -6.68 -11.24 -18.40
N SER A 136 -5.58 -11.37 -19.16
CA SER A 136 -5.36 -10.54 -20.35
C SER A 136 -6.27 -10.95 -21.53
N GLU A 137 -6.81 -12.15 -21.49
CA GLU A 137 -7.67 -12.70 -22.53
C GLU A 137 -9.09 -12.14 -22.44
N TRP A 138 -9.72 -11.97 -23.60
CA TRP A 138 -11.13 -11.68 -23.73
C TRP A 138 -11.77 -12.76 -24.63
N SER A 139 -12.43 -12.43 -25.70
CA SER A 139 -12.95 -13.38 -26.69
C SER A 139 -12.06 -13.45 -27.91
N ALA A 140 -12.04 -14.61 -28.59
CA ALA A 140 -11.28 -14.80 -29.84
C ALA A 140 -11.61 -13.70 -30.87
N GLY A 141 -10.59 -13.12 -31.50
CA GLY A 141 -10.74 -12.05 -32.47
C GLY A 141 -10.90 -10.63 -31.90
N THR A 142 -10.88 -10.45 -30.59
CA THR A 142 -10.88 -9.12 -29.98
C THR A 142 -9.47 -8.56 -29.96
N GLY A 143 -9.26 -7.36 -30.56
CA GLY A 143 -7.95 -6.69 -30.52
C GLY A 143 -7.54 -6.34 -29.09
N GLU A 144 -6.21 -6.28 -28.85
CA GLU A 144 -5.59 -6.07 -27.54
C GLU A 144 -6.18 -4.88 -26.77
N ARG A 145 -6.26 -3.72 -27.41
CA ARG A 145 -6.83 -2.49 -26.80
C ARG A 145 -8.27 -2.69 -26.32
N LYS A 146 -9.10 -3.37 -27.11
CA LYS A 146 -10.48 -3.63 -26.76
C LYS A 146 -10.61 -4.66 -25.67
N SER A 147 -9.76 -5.70 -25.68
CA SER A 147 -9.66 -6.69 -24.60
C SER A 147 -9.28 -6.02 -23.28
N TYR A 148 -8.28 -5.14 -23.30
CA TYR A 148 -7.86 -4.39 -22.12
C TYR A 148 -9.00 -3.54 -21.54
N LEU A 149 -9.71 -2.77 -22.37
CA LEU A 149 -10.82 -1.91 -21.94
C LEU A 149 -11.99 -2.72 -21.37
N ASN A 150 -12.34 -3.83 -22.01
CA ASN A 150 -13.39 -4.73 -21.52
C ASN A 150 -12.99 -5.35 -20.16
N ASN A 151 -11.75 -5.81 -20.04
CA ASN A 151 -11.22 -6.35 -18.79
C ASN A 151 -11.14 -5.27 -17.69
N MET A 152 -10.84 -4.01 -18.03
CA MET A 152 -10.87 -2.89 -17.10
C MET A 152 -12.28 -2.68 -16.55
N SER A 153 -13.28 -2.63 -17.43
CA SER A 153 -14.68 -2.49 -17.02
C SER A 153 -15.14 -3.66 -16.16
N LEU A 154 -14.79 -4.90 -16.55
CA LEU A 154 -15.17 -6.09 -15.79
C LEU A 154 -14.52 -6.12 -14.39
N SER A 155 -13.22 -5.79 -14.29
CA SER A 155 -12.52 -5.76 -13.02
C SER A 155 -13.08 -4.69 -12.08
N GLN A 156 -13.44 -3.51 -12.62
CA GLN A 156 -14.07 -2.45 -11.85
C GLN A 156 -15.47 -2.84 -11.36
N LEU A 157 -16.28 -3.47 -12.20
CA LEU A 157 -17.62 -3.94 -11.82
C LEU A 157 -17.52 -5.02 -10.72
N ARG A 158 -16.59 -5.97 -10.83
CA ARG A 158 -16.36 -6.99 -9.79
C ARG A 158 -15.99 -6.37 -8.43
N ALA A 159 -15.03 -5.45 -8.43
CA ALA A 159 -14.64 -4.76 -7.20
C ALA A 159 -15.80 -3.96 -6.59
N SER A 160 -16.58 -3.29 -7.43
CA SER A 160 -17.76 -2.52 -7.01
C SER A 160 -18.87 -3.41 -6.44
N GLU A 161 -19.10 -4.58 -7.04
CA GLU A 161 -20.11 -5.55 -6.58
C GLU A 161 -19.74 -6.10 -5.20
N VAL A 162 -18.46 -6.44 -4.98
CA VAL A 162 -17.97 -6.86 -3.67
C VAL A 162 -18.15 -5.73 -2.65
N LEU A 163 -17.79 -4.50 -2.98
CA LEU A 163 -17.96 -3.35 -2.10
C LEU A 163 -19.41 -3.16 -1.69
N GLN A 164 -20.34 -3.19 -2.65
CA GLN A 164 -21.76 -3.05 -2.37
C GLN A 164 -22.29 -4.18 -1.48
N TYR A 165 -21.85 -5.41 -1.74
CA TYR A 165 -22.23 -6.57 -0.97
C TYR A 165 -21.77 -6.46 0.48
N VAL A 166 -20.48 -6.17 0.73
CA VAL A 166 -19.94 -6.11 2.08
C VAL A 166 -20.46 -4.93 2.88
N LEU A 167 -20.76 -3.81 2.24
CA LEU A 167 -21.41 -2.67 2.91
C LEU A 167 -22.89 -2.92 3.22
N GLY A 168 -23.56 -3.79 2.46
CA GLY A 168 -24.94 -4.20 2.67
C GLY A 168 -25.12 -5.29 3.74
N THR A 169 -24.05 -6.03 4.08
CA THR A 169 -24.08 -7.14 5.02
C THR A 169 -23.46 -6.74 6.36
N GLY A 170 -24.26 -6.22 7.28
CA GLY A 170 -24.09 -6.24 8.74
C GLY A 170 -22.70 -5.94 9.32
N LEU A 171 -22.12 -4.78 9.03
CA LEU A 171 -20.90 -4.27 9.67
C LEU A 171 -21.22 -3.68 11.05
N ASN A 172 -21.71 -4.49 11.97
CA ASN A 172 -22.16 -4.10 13.31
C ASN A 172 -21.21 -3.11 13.99
N GLY A 173 -21.57 -1.82 14.03
CA GLY A 173 -20.81 -0.76 14.71
C GLY A 173 -19.56 -0.23 13.97
N SER A 174 -18.97 -0.98 13.05
CA SER A 174 -17.77 -0.57 12.29
C SER A 174 -18.11 0.20 11.00
N TYR A 175 -19.38 0.28 10.61
CA TYR A 175 -19.83 0.84 9.34
C TYR A 175 -19.28 2.25 9.04
N PRO A 176 -19.34 3.24 9.93
CA PRO A 176 -18.83 4.59 9.59
C PRO A 176 -17.32 4.58 9.32
N TRP A 177 -16.56 3.85 10.12
CA TRP A 177 -15.10 3.77 9.98
C TRP A 177 -14.69 3.06 8.67
N VAL A 178 -15.37 1.96 8.34
CA VAL A 178 -15.15 1.21 7.10
C VAL A 178 -15.55 2.02 5.88
N ARG A 179 -16.75 2.62 5.88
CA ARG A 179 -17.26 3.45 4.77
C ARG A 179 -16.26 4.54 4.35
N ASP A 180 -15.64 5.19 5.32
CA ASP A 180 -14.73 6.30 5.07
C ASP A 180 -13.37 5.84 4.50
N ARG A 181 -13.08 4.53 4.55
CA ARG A 181 -11.78 3.95 4.15
C ARG A 181 -11.87 2.93 3.03
N LEU A 182 -13.04 2.36 2.77
CA LEU A 182 -13.22 1.29 1.79
C LEU A 182 -13.38 1.86 0.39
N VAL A 183 -12.54 1.39 -0.54
CA VAL A 183 -12.58 1.77 -1.96
C VAL A 183 -12.53 0.55 -2.86
N ALA A 184 -13.16 0.62 -4.04
CA ALA A 184 -13.12 -0.42 -5.05
C ALA A 184 -12.32 0.05 -6.27
N VAL A 185 -11.38 -0.77 -6.74
CA VAL A 185 -10.45 -0.44 -7.83
C VAL A 185 -10.33 -1.61 -8.81
N GLY A 186 -10.52 -1.33 -10.10
CA GLY A 186 -10.26 -2.31 -11.16
C GLY A 186 -8.87 -2.12 -11.76
N TYR A 187 -8.12 -3.21 -11.93
CA TYR A 187 -6.78 -3.20 -12.50
C TYR A 187 -6.66 -3.87 -13.87
N SER A 188 -7.76 -4.39 -14.43
CA SER A 188 -7.69 -5.18 -15.66
C SER A 188 -6.68 -6.32 -15.52
N SER A 189 -5.87 -6.54 -16.55
CA SER A 189 -4.71 -7.47 -16.55
C SER A 189 -3.37 -6.79 -16.27
N SER A 190 -3.35 -5.50 -15.92
CA SER A 190 -2.10 -4.74 -15.76
C SER A 190 -1.31 -5.11 -14.52
N LYS A 191 -1.93 -5.72 -13.52
CA LYS A 191 -1.31 -6.23 -12.29
C LYS A 191 -1.85 -7.62 -12.00
N THR A 192 -1.42 -8.61 -12.78
CA THR A 192 -1.72 -10.02 -12.47
C THR A 192 -0.99 -10.39 -11.18
N LYS A 193 -1.74 -10.62 -10.11
CA LYS A 193 -1.22 -11.28 -8.91
C LYS A 193 -1.32 -12.78 -9.17
N VAL A 194 -0.21 -13.40 -9.54
CA VAL A 194 -0.06 -14.85 -9.64
C VAL A 194 0.26 -15.40 -8.28
#